data_8a0668dceb3895fa33ed4c36928cd710
#
_entry.id   8a0668dceb3895fa33ed4c36928cd710
#
_cell.length_a   1.000
_cell.length_b   1.000
_cell.length_c   1.000
_cell.angle_alpha   90.00
_cell.angle_beta   90.00
_cell.angle_gamma   90.00
#
_symmetry.space_group_name_H-M   'P 1'
#
loop_
_entity.id
_entity.type
_entity.pdbx_description
1 polymer ?
#
loop_
_entity_poly.entity_id
_entity_poly.type
_entity_poly.pdbx_seq_one_letter_code
_entity_poly.pdbx_strand_id
1 'polypeptide(L)'
;MSTKRVYFFGGKEAEGNGSMRNLLGGKGANLAEMCTLGIPVPAGFTITTECCTEYYDLGCQYPAELEQEVNAALARAEEMMGMKYGDKDNPLLVSCRSGARASMPGMMETVLNIGLCSATIPGMIAKTQNPRFVYDAYRRLIMMYSDVVMEKSEGIEPAEGQGIRVQLDRMLHDVKEAKGYKSDTDLTEEDLIQLCEDFKVRVKEVLGQEFPDDAKAQLWGGIGAVFKSWNGRRAIAYRRIENIPDDWGTAVNVQAMVFGNMGSNSATGVAFSRNPATGENKFYGEWLINAQGEDVVAGIRTPNPLNEATKNEHNKHLASLETAMPEVYKELDEIQNNLEHHFTDMQDIEFTIQDGKLWMLQCRVGKRTGLAALNMAMDMLHE
;
A
#
# COMPACT_ATOMS: atom_id res chain seq x y z
N MET A 1 17.60 -24.91 15.34
CA MET A 1 17.06 -24.68 13.96
C MET A 1 16.85 -23.20 13.85
N SER A 2 17.38 -22.55 12.81
CA SER A 2 17.11 -21.10 12.56
C SER A 2 15.62 -20.92 12.33
N THR A 3 15.01 -20.01 13.05
CA THR A 3 13.57 -19.69 12.88
C THR A 3 13.42 -18.91 11.59
N LYS A 4 12.62 -19.39 10.64
CA LYS A 4 12.35 -18.69 9.37
C LYS A 4 11.62 -17.38 9.65
N ARG A 5 12.17 -16.26 9.18
CA ARG A 5 11.64 -14.90 9.40
C ARG A 5 10.95 -14.31 8.19
N VAL A 6 11.24 -14.80 6.97
CA VAL A 6 10.75 -14.22 5.72
C VAL A 6 9.97 -15.26 4.93
N TYR A 7 8.75 -14.89 4.50
CA TYR A 7 7.82 -15.74 3.78
C TYR A 7 7.44 -15.09 2.45
N PHE A 8 7.84 -15.72 1.36
CA PHE A 8 7.56 -15.26 0.00
C PHE A 8 6.08 -15.47 -0.39
N PHE A 9 5.54 -14.57 -1.21
CA PHE A 9 4.26 -14.71 -1.91
C PHE A 9 4.34 -14.05 -3.30
N GLY A 10 3.66 -14.63 -4.30
CA GLY A 10 3.57 -14.07 -5.65
C GLY A 10 3.16 -15.11 -6.68
N GLY A 11 2.57 -14.66 -7.78
CA GLY A 11 2.06 -15.54 -8.82
C GLY A 11 1.00 -16.51 -8.29
N LYS A 12 1.33 -17.80 -8.30
CA LYS A 12 0.49 -18.88 -7.72
C LYS A 12 1.20 -19.59 -6.56
N GLU A 13 2.23 -18.98 -6.00
CA GLU A 13 3.09 -19.57 -4.98
C GLU A 13 3.06 -18.71 -3.71
N ALA A 14 2.98 -19.37 -2.57
CA ALA A 14 3.19 -18.73 -1.28
C ALA A 14 3.81 -19.72 -0.29
N GLU A 15 4.69 -19.23 0.58
CA GLU A 15 5.28 -20.01 1.65
C GLU A 15 4.45 -19.97 2.93
N GLY A 16 3.40 -19.12 2.95
CA GLY A 16 2.42 -18.99 4.03
C GLY A 16 1.00 -19.24 3.51
N ASN A 17 0.03 -19.11 4.41
CA ASN A 17 -1.40 -19.22 4.11
C ASN A 17 -2.27 -18.43 5.10
N GLY A 18 -3.58 -18.41 4.88
CA GLY A 18 -4.56 -17.66 5.68
C GLY A 18 -4.63 -18.05 7.16
N SER A 19 -4.21 -19.28 7.55
CA SER A 19 -4.19 -19.72 8.93
C SER A 19 -3.03 -19.13 9.75
N MET A 20 -2.00 -18.59 9.09
CA MET A 20 -0.76 -18.10 9.72
C MET A 20 -0.85 -16.64 10.17
N ARG A 21 -2.04 -16.16 10.53
CA ARG A 21 -2.26 -14.74 10.92
C ARG A 21 -1.41 -14.30 12.11
N ASN A 22 -1.11 -15.19 13.03
CA ASN A 22 -0.28 -14.87 14.19
C ASN A 22 1.17 -14.57 13.80
N LEU A 23 1.65 -15.20 12.74
CA LEU A 23 3.03 -15.08 12.26
C LEU A 23 3.17 -14.02 11.16
N LEU A 24 2.28 -14.02 10.18
CA LEU A 24 2.35 -13.16 9.00
C LEU A 24 1.51 -11.86 9.13
N GLY A 25 0.80 -11.71 10.25
CA GLY A 25 -0.23 -10.68 10.38
C GLY A 25 -1.42 -10.95 9.46
N GLY A 26 -2.50 -10.19 9.62
CA GLY A 26 -3.69 -10.37 8.80
C GLY A 26 -3.45 -10.09 7.31
N LYS A 27 -2.66 -9.07 7.01
CA LYS A 27 -2.35 -8.69 5.61
C LYS A 27 -1.47 -9.71 4.91
N GLY A 28 -0.37 -10.13 5.53
CA GLY A 28 0.56 -11.10 4.94
C GLY A 28 -0.08 -12.48 4.74
N ALA A 29 -0.86 -12.95 5.71
CA ALA A 29 -1.60 -14.20 5.61
C ALA A 29 -2.61 -14.18 4.44
N ASN A 30 -3.36 -13.08 4.28
CA ASN A 30 -4.33 -12.96 3.19
C ASN A 30 -3.67 -12.78 1.81
N LEU A 31 -2.52 -12.09 1.73
CA LEU A 31 -1.74 -12.01 0.48
C LEU A 31 -1.26 -13.40 0.04
N ALA A 32 -0.73 -14.19 0.98
CA ALA A 32 -0.33 -15.56 0.71
C ALA A 32 -1.51 -16.44 0.27
N GLU A 33 -2.65 -16.31 0.95
CA GLU A 33 -3.87 -17.06 0.62
C GLU A 33 -4.39 -16.71 -0.78
N MET A 34 -4.45 -15.42 -1.14
CA MET A 34 -4.84 -15.00 -2.50
C MET A 34 -3.93 -15.60 -3.57
N CYS A 35 -2.61 -15.69 -3.33
CA CYS A 35 -1.68 -16.33 -4.26
C CYS A 35 -2.00 -17.82 -4.44
N THR A 36 -2.31 -18.57 -3.37
CA THR A 36 -2.66 -19.99 -3.46
C THR A 36 -3.99 -20.23 -4.19
N LEU A 37 -4.89 -19.26 -4.16
CA LEU A 37 -6.14 -19.25 -4.94
C LEU A 37 -5.92 -18.87 -6.41
N GLY A 38 -4.69 -18.56 -6.82
CA GLY A 38 -4.35 -18.17 -8.19
C GLY A 38 -4.75 -16.75 -8.55
N ILE A 39 -5.09 -15.93 -7.57
CA ILE A 39 -5.47 -14.52 -7.74
C ILE A 39 -4.22 -13.70 -8.06
N PRO A 40 -4.28 -12.72 -8.98
CA PRO A 40 -3.14 -11.92 -9.38
C PRO A 40 -2.73 -10.94 -8.27
N VAL A 41 -1.69 -11.29 -7.53
CA VAL A 41 -1.08 -10.46 -6.47
C VAL A 41 0.33 -10.06 -6.90
N PRO A 42 0.72 -8.78 -6.78
CA PRO A 42 2.11 -8.39 -7.02
C PRO A 42 3.04 -9.14 -6.07
N ALA A 43 4.14 -9.68 -6.60
CA ALA A 43 5.06 -10.49 -5.83
C ALA A 43 5.71 -9.71 -4.67
N GLY A 44 6.03 -10.42 -3.60
CA GLY A 44 6.63 -9.83 -2.42
C GLY A 44 6.93 -10.87 -1.35
N PHE A 45 7.15 -10.39 -0.14
CA PHE A 45 7.39 -11.24 1.03
C PHE A 45 6.91 -10.56 2.31
N THR A 46 6.65 -11.39 3.30
CA THR A 46 6.27 -10.95 4.65
C THR A 46 7.40 -11.28 5.63
N ILE A 47 7.89 -10.26 6.34
CA ILE A 47 8.76 -10.43 7.51
C ILE A 47 7.83 -10.60 8.72
N THR A 48 8.07 -11.63 9.52
CA THR A 48 7.15 -12.10 10.56
C THR A 48 6.96 -11.14 11.73
N THR A 49 5.85 -11.29 12.45
CA THR A 49 5.61 -10.59 13.72
C THR A 49 6.63 -10.95 14.78
N GLU A 50 7.12 -12.20 14.80
CA GLU A 50 8.16 -12.67 15.72
C GLU A 50 9.51 -11.97 15.44
N CYS A 51 9.83 -11.69 14.18
CA CYS A 51 11.01 -10.90 13.81
C CYS A 51 10.92 -9.46 14.35
N CYS A 52 9.73 -8.88 14.42
CA CYS A 52 9.53 -7.57 15.06
C CYS A 52 9.86 -7.62 16.56
N THR A 53 9.40 -8.66 17.27
CA THR A 53 9.72 -8.85 18.69
C THR A 53 11.22 -9.05 18.89
N GLU A 54 11.85 -9.91 18.09
CA GLU A 54 13.29 -10.13 18.10
C GLU A 54 14.09 -8.84 17.83
N TYR A 55 13.63 -8.00 16.89
CA TYR A 55 14.22 -6.70 16.61
C TYR A 55 14.24 -5.80 17.85
N TYR A 56 13.16 -5.78 18.64
CA TYR A 56 13.12 -5.01 19.88
C TYR A 56 13.97 -5.62 20.98
N ASP A 57 13.99 -6.94 21.11
CA ASP A 57 14.83 -7.66 22.08
C ASP A 57 16.32 -7.43 21.83
N LEU A 58 16.71 -7.22 20.58
CA LEU A 58 18.06 -6.85 20.15
C LEU A 58 18.36 -5.34 20.26
N GLY A 59 17.51 -4.54 20.92
CA GLY A 59 17.71 -3.11 21.06
C GLY A 59 17.54 -2.34 19.76
N CYS A 60 16.52 -2.68 18.96
CA CYS A 60 16.24 -2.13 17.64
C CYS A 60 17.34 -2.39 16.60
N GLN A 61 17.96 -3.57 16.69
CA GLN A 61 18.90 -4.07 15.67
C GLN A 61 18.28 -5.24 14.91
N TYR A 62 18.60 -5.33 13.62
CA TYR A 62 18.14 -6.43 12.81
C TYR A 62 18.84 -7.74 13.19
N PRO A 63 18.10 -8.88 13.24
CA PRO A 63 18.72 -10.20 13.38
C PRO A 63 19.77 -10.47 12.28
N ALA A 64 20.87 -11.11 12.62
CA ALA A 64 22.02 -11.26 11.73
C ALA A 64 21.70 -11.95 10.39
N GLU A 65 20.80 -12.95 10.40
CA GLU A 65 20.42 -13.70 9.21
C GLU A 65 19.30 -13.04 8.39
N LEU A 66 18.64 -12.00 8.91
CA LEU A 66 17.50 -11.38 8.26
C LEU A 66 17.84 -10.82 6.87
N GLU A 67 19.01 -10.22 6.72
CA GLU A 67 19.45 -9.66 5.44
C GLU A 67 19.54 -10.74 4.35
N GLN A 68 20.04 -11.92 4.69
CA GLN A 68 20.16 -13.04 3.75
C GLN A 68 18.76 -13.53 3.33
N GLU A 69 17.83 -13.68 4.28
CA GLU A 69 16.46 -14.10 4.01
C GLU A 69 15.71 -13.08 3.15
N VAL A 70 15.84 -11.77 3.45
CA VAL A 70 15.26 -10.67 2.67
C VAL A 70 15.80 -10.65 1.25
N ASN A 71 17.12 -10.76 1.07
CA ASN A 71 17.73 -10.77 -0.26
C ASN A 71 17.27 -11.97 -1.09
N ALA A 72 17.13 -13.15 -0.49
CA ALA A 72 16.63 -14.34 -1.18
C ALA A 72 15.16 -14.19 -1.62
N ALA A 73 14.31 -13.65 -0.76
CA ALA A 73 12.90 -13.41 -1.08
C ALA A 73 12.73 -12.28 -2.12
N LEU A 74 13.55 -11.23 -2.02
CA LEU A 74 13.57 -10.13 -2.99
C LEU A 74 13.97 -10.63 -4.37
N ALA A 75 15.01 -11.47 -4.49
CA ALA A 75 15.41 -12.06 -5.77
C ALA A 75 14.31 -12.89 -6.43
N ARG A 76 13.50 -13.63 -5.65
CA ARG A 76 12.32 -14.33 -6.19
C ARG A 76 11.24 -13.37 -6.68
N ALA A 77 11.01 -12.27 -5.95
CA ALA A 77 10.06 -11.24 -6.39
C ALA A 77 10.54 -10.54 -7.66
N GLU A 78 11.83 -10.26 -7.78
CA GLU A 78 12.46 -9.72 -8.99
C GLU A 78 12.26 -10.63 -10.21
N GLU A 79 12.53 -11.92 -10.05
CA GLU A 79 12.34 -12.92 -11.12
C GLU A 79 10.88 -12.96 -11.57
N MET A 80 9.94 -13.01 -10.62
CA MET A 80 8.51 -13.10 -10.92
C MET A 80 7.96 -11.84 -11.58
N MET A 81 8.43 -10.67 -11.18
CA MET A 81 8.02 -9.40 -11.77
C MET A 81 8.80 -9.04 -13.04
N GLY A 82 9.88 -9.76 -13.36
CA GLY A 82 10.76 -9.47 -14.50
C GLY A 82 11.47 -8.12 -14.38
N MET A 83 11.73 -7.68 -13.16
CA MET A 83 12.36 -6.39 -12.80
C MET A 83 13.39 -6.62 -11.71
N LYS A 84 14.29 -5.66 -11.47
CA LYS A 84 15.32 -5.79 -10.46
C LYS A 84 15.37 -4.58 -9.52
N TYR A 85 15.41 -4.83 -8.23
CA TYR A 85 15.47 -3.78 -7.22
C TYR A 85 16.81 -3.02 -7.28
N GLY A 86 16.73 -1.69 -7.33
CA GLY A 86 17.90 -0.84 -7.47
C GLY A 86 18.58 -0.88 -8.85
N ASP A 87 18.04 -1.59 -9.83
CA ASP A 87 18.56 -1.61 -11.19
C ASP A 87 18.31 -0.28 -11.89
N LYS A 88 19.31 0.16 -12.64
CA LYS A 88 19.28 1.46 -13.35
C LYS A 88 18.45 1.45 -14.64
N ASP A 89 18.23 0.28 -15.23
CA ASP A 89 17.59 0.13 -16.54
C ASP A 89 16.14 -0.39 -16.42
N ASN A 90 15.89 -1.33 -15.50
CA ASN A 90 14.57 -1.92 -15.26
C ASN A 90 14.25 -2.04 -13.76
N PRO A 91 14.13 -0.92 -13.06
CA PRO A 91 13.98 -0.93 -11.60
C PRO A 91 12.65 -1.53 -11.13
N LEU A 92 12.74 -2.42 -10.13
CA LEU A 92 11.62 -2.82 -9.30
C LEU A 92 11.44 -1.80 -8.18
N LEU A 93 10.25 -1.29 -7.99
CA LEU A 93 9.89 -0.51 -6.81
C LEU A 93 9.05 -1.36 -5.87
N VAL A 94 9.17 -1.12 -4.57
CA VAL A 94 8.41 -1.85 -3.55
C VAL A 94 7.74 -0.91 -2.56
N SER A 95 6.75 -1.45 -1.86
CA SER A 95 6.14 -0.83 -0.67
C SER A 95 6.53 -1.61 0.58
N CYS A 96 6.69 -0.94 1.72
CA CYS A 96 6.74 -1.54 3.05
C CYS A 96 5.44 -1.21 3.78
N ARG A 97 4.65 -2.23 4.10
CA ARG A 97 3.33 -2.09 4.71
C ARG A 97 3.24 -2.89 5.99
N SER A 98 2.72 -2.30 7.06
CA SER A 98 2.48 -3.00 8.32
C SER A 98 1.44 -4.11 8.18
N GLY A 99 1.60 -5.18 8.96
CA GLY A 99 0.68 -6.31 9.01
C GLY A 99 0.50 -6.84 10.42
N ALA A 100 -0.27 -6.15 11.28
CA ALA A 100 -0.58 -6.63 12.61
C ALA A 100 -1.57 -7.82 12.57
N ARG A 101 -1.59 -8.63 13.65
CA ARG A 101 -2.55 -9.73 13.82
C ARG A 101 -4.00 -9.23 13.87
N ALA A 102 -4.22 -8.07 14.52
CA ALA A 102 -5.48 -7.35 14.54
C ALA A 102 -5.44 -6.15 13.60
N SER A 103 -6.58 -5.80 13.01
CA SER A 103 -6.68 -4.60 12.17
C SER A 103 -6.58 -3.35 13.04
N MET A 104 -5.60 -2.49 12.75
CA MET A 104 -5.35 -1.23 13.46
C MET A 104 -5.33 -0.07 12.45
N PRO A 105 -6.48 0.36 11.91
CA PRO A 105 -6.55 1.33 10.80
C PRO A 105 -5.96 2.68 11.19
N GLY A 106 -5.03 3.20 10.38
CA GLY A 106 -4.40 4.51 10.58
C GLY A 106 -3.42 4.58 11.76
N MET A 107 -3.18 3.46 12.48
CA MET A 107 -2.30 3.44 13.65
C MET A 107 -0.86 3.13 13.30
N MET A 108 -0.63 2.47 12.19
CA MET A 108 0.68 1.97 11.76
C MET A 108 1.07 2.50 10.39
N GLU A 109 2.36 2.53 10.14
CA GLU A 109 2.91 3.22 8.98
C GLU A 109 2.98 2.34 7.72
N THR A 110 3.06 3.02 6.58
CA THR A 110 3.28 2.48 5.24
C THR A 110 4.26 3.38 4.51
N VAL A 111 5.16 2.80 3.71
CA VAL A 111 6.03 3.57 2.80
C VAL A 111 5.90 2.98 1.41
N LEU A 112 5.59 3.83 0.43
CA LEU A 112 5.39 3.47 -0.97
C LEU A 112 6.56 3.96 -1.83
N ASN A 113 6.69 3.41 -3.05
CA ASN A 113 7.65 3.82 -4.08
C ASN A 113 9.12 3.67 -3.65
N ILE A 114 9.42 2.81 -2.68
CA ILE A 114 10.78 2.52 -2.21
C ILE A 114 11.60 1.95 -3.36
N GLY A 115 12.79 2.49 -3.56
CA GLY A 115 13.69 2.14 -4.67
C GLY A 115 13.84 3.24 -5.72
N LEU A 116 13.05 4.33 -5.66
CA LEU A 116 13.29 5.53 -6.48
C LEU A 116 14.46 6.33 -5.88
N CYS A 117 15.49 6.49 -6.69
CA CYS A 117 16.68 7.28 -6.38
C CYS A 117 17.30 7.79 -7.70
N SER A 118 18.33 8.62 -7.62
CA SER A 118 18.98 9.19 -8.80
C SER A 118 19.42 8.12 -9.82
N ALA A 119 19.82 6.94 -9.33
CA ALA A 119 20.26 5.85 -10.20
C ALA A 119 19.12 5.14 -10.95
N THR A 120 17.91 5.06 -10.36
CA THR A 120 16.79 4.27 -10.89
C THR A 120 15.77 5.11 -11.67
N ILE A 121 15.69 6.42 -11.42
CA ILE A 121 14.78 7.35 -12.09
C ILE A 121 14.92 7.30 -13.61
N PRO A 122 16.13 7.36 -14.22
CA PRO A 122 16.27 7.31 -15.68
C PRO A 122 15.69 6.02 -16.31
N GLY A 123 15.92 4.86 -15.69
CA GLY A 123 15.36 3.59 -16.17
C GLY A 123 13.84 3.55 -16.05
N MET A 124 13.30 4.09 -14.97
CA MET A 124 11.85 4.19 -14.79
C MET A 124 11.20 5.10 -15.84
N ILE A 125 11.85 6.24 -16.18
CA ILE A 125 11.42 7.14 -17.25
C ILE A 125 11.49 6.44 -18.60
N ALA A 126 12.60 5.75 -18.91
CA ALA A 126 12.75 5.02 -20.16
C ALA A 126 11.69 3.94 -20.34
N LYS A 127 11.31 3.24 -19.25
CA LYS A 127 10.29 2.20 -19.26
C LYS A 127 8.87 2.74 -19.41
N THR A 128 8.54 3.79 -18.68
CA THR A 128 7.16 4.33 -18.63
C THR A 128 6.89 5.35 -19.72
N GLN A 129 7.92 5.92 -20.34
CA GLN A 129 7.84 7.05 -21.26
C GLN A 129 7.05 8.24 -20.70
N ASN A 130 7.05 8.34 -19.34
CA ASN A 130 6.27 9.34 -18.62
C ASN A 130 7.09 9.91 -17.44
N PRO A 131 8.00 10.87 -17.70
CA PRO A 131 8.83 11.46 -16.66
C PRO A 131 8.01 12.17 -15.58
N ARG A 132 6.88 12.81 -15.96
CA ARG A 132 5.98 13.42 -15.00
C ARG A 132 5.48 12.42 -13.96
N PHE A 133 5.06 11.22 -14.38
CA PHE A 133 4.64 10.14 -13.48
C PHE A 133 5.76 9.72 -12.52
N VAL A 134 6.98 9.56 -13.04
CA VAL A 134 8.13 9.11 -12.23
C VAL A 134 8.50 10.15 -11.17
N TYR A 135 8.52 11.44 -11.52
CA TYR A 135 8.82 12.50 -10.56
C TYR A 135 7.68 12.75 -9.57
N ASP A 136 6.41 12.52 -9.95
CA ASP A 136 5.30 12.52 -8.98
C ASP A 136 5.44 11.37 -7.97
N ALA A 137 5.79 10.16 -8.42
CA ALA A 137 6.07 9.04 -7.54
C ALA A 137 7.27 9.30 -6.62
N TYR A 138 8.32 9.94 -7.13
CA TYR A 138 9.51 10.31 -6.35
C TYR A 138 9.20 11.38 -5.30
N ARG A 139 8.47 12.44 -5.68
CA ARG A 139 7.95 13.45 -4.74
C ARG A 139 7.16 12.81 -3.59
N ARG A 140 6.25 11.88 -3.91
CA ARG A 140 5.44 11.14 -2.91
C ARG A 140 6.33 10.30 -1.99
N LEU A 141 7.34 9.63 -2.54
CA LEU A 141 8.33 8.91 -1.74
C LEU A 141 9.06 9.84 -0.77
N ILE A 142 9.60 10.97 -1.25
CA ILE A 142 10.31 11.93 -0.40
C ILE A 142 9.42 12.38 0.75
N MET A 143 8.19 12.77 0.48
CA MET A 143 7.24 13.24 1.50
C MET A 143 6.91 12.16 2.54
N MET A 144 6.61 10.94 2.08
CA MET A 144 6.21 9.84 2.95
C MET A 144 7.41 9.29 3.73
N TYR A 145 8.54 9.09 3.08
CA TYR A 145 9.75 8.56 3.70
C TYR A 145 10.33 9.52 4.75
N SER A 146 10.35 10.80 4.46
CA SER A 146 10.82 11.81 5.42
C SER A 146 9.94 11.88 6.67
N ASP A 147 8.62 11.80 6.51
CA ASP A 147 7.67 11.77 7.63
C ASP A 147 7.77 10.46 8.44
N VAL A 148 7.70 9.33 7.75
CA VAL A 148 7.58 8.02 8.41
C VAL A 148 8.93 7.52 8.91
N VAL A 149 9.95 7.56 8.04
CA VAL A 149 11.25 6.95 8.34
C VAL A 149 12.20 7.92 9.03
N MET A 150 12.27 9.17 8.57
CA MET A 150 13.30 10.10 9.07
C MET A 150 12.82 10.94 10.27
N GLU A 151 11.50 11.15 10.43
CA GLU A 151 10.96 11.92 11.57
C GLU A 151 10.33 10.98 12.62
N LYS A 152 9.23 10.31 12.31
CA LYS A 152 8.46 9.54 13.29
C LYS A 152 9.22 8.33 13.84
N SER A 153 9.89 7.56 12.97
CA SER A 153 10.60 6.36 13.42
C SER A 153 11.84 6.67 14.26
N GLU A 154 12.39 7.87 14.09
CA GLU A 154 13.49 8.38 14.93
C GLU A 154 13.02 9.04 16.24
N GLY A 155 11.71 9.00 16.48
CA GLY A 155 11.13 9.56 17.72
C GLY A 155 11.17 11.09 17.77
N ILE A 156 11.34 11.76 16.63
CA ILE A 156 11.29 13.21 16.54
C ILE A 156 9.84 13.65 16.69
N GLU A 157 9.59 14.55 17.62
CA GLU A 157 8.26 15.10 17.93
C GLU A 157 8.25 16.61 17.66
N PRO A 158 7.91 17.01 16.43
CA PRO A 158 7.84 18.43 16.11
C PRO A 158 6.67 19.10 16.84
N ALA A 159 6.78 20.42 17.07
CA ALA A 159 5.66 21.22 17.52
C ALA A 159 4.50 21.13 16.51
N GLU A 160 3.29 21.42 16.97
CA GLU A 160 2.09 21.37 16.12
C GLU A 160 2.26 22.23 14.84
N GLY A 161 1.99 21.64 13.70
CA GLY A 161 2.16 22.28 12.40
C GLY A 161 3.60 22.44 11.91
N GLN A 162 4.60 21.87 12.61
CA GLN A 162 6.02 21.97 12.26
C GLN A 162 6.63 20.65 11.76
N GLY A 163 5.85 19.56 11.73
CA GLY A 163 6.33 18.29 11.21
C GLY A 163 6.74 18.38 9.74
N ILE A 164 7.73 17.57 9.36
CA ILE A 164 8.28 17.63 8.00
C ILE A 164 7.19 17.44 6.93
N ARG A 165 6.24 16.53 7.14
CA ARG A 165 5.13 16.32 6.22
C ARG A 165 4.33 17.60 5.98
N VAL A 166 3.98 18.32 7.04
CA VAL A 166 3.20 19.56 6.95
C VAL A 166 3.95 20.65 6.19
N GLN A 167 5.28 20.73 6.38
CA GLN A 167 6.10 21.71 5.68
C GLN A 167 6.17 21.38 4.18
N LEU A 168 6.37 20.11 3.80
CA LEU A 168 6.41 19.69 2.39
C LEU A 168 5.04 19.85 1.72
N ASP A 169 3.94 19.52 2.41
CA ASP A 169 2.57 19.76 1.91
C ASP A 169 2.32 21.26 1.67
N ARG A 170 2.83 22.15 2.53
CA ARG A 170 2.74 23.60 2.33
C ARG A 170 3.52 24.05 1.10
N MET A 171 4.76 23.58 0.90
CA MET A 171 5.56 23.89 -0.28
C MET A 171 4.84 23.48 -1.57
N LEU A 172 4.24 22.27 -1.57
CA LEU A 172 3.42 21.78 -2.69
C LEU A 172 2.21 22.67 -2.95
N HIS A 173 1.53 23.10 -1.87
CA HIS A 173 0.38 24.00 -1.96
C HIS A 173 0.77 25.36 -2.53
N ASP A 174 1.87 25.95 -2.07
CA ASP A 174 2.36 27.25 -2.51
C ASP A 174 2.69 27.26 -4.01
N VAL A 175 3.30 26.18 -4.52
CA VAL A 175 3.55 26.03 -5.98
C VAL A 175 2.24 25.97 -6.76
N LYS A 176 1.26 25.21 -6.28
CA LYS A 176 -0.05 25.12 -6.95
C LYS A 176 -0.78 26.45 -6.94
N GLU A 177 -0.80 27.15 -5.80
CA GLU A 177 -1.44 28.45 -5.67
C GLU A 177 -0.79 29.50 -6.59
N ALA A 178 0.53 29.59 -6.59
CA ALA A 178 1.29 30.53 -7.43
C ALA A 178 1.04 30.34 -8.93
N LYS A 179 0.73 29.09 -9.37
CA LYS A 179 0.46 28.75 -10.76
C LYS A 179 -1.04 28.63 -11.11
N GLY A 180 -1.92 28.79 -10.13
CA GLY A 180 -3.37 28.64 -10.32
C GLY A 180 -3.82 27.21 -10.59
N TYR A 181 -3.05 26.22 -10.16
CA TYR A 181 -3.37 24.79 -10.32
C TYR A 181 -4.43 24.35 -9.28
N LYS A 182 -5.33 23.47 -9.72
CA LYS A 182 -6.42 22.96 -8.88
C LYS A 182 -6.10 21.60 -8.23
N SER A 183 -5.26 20.82 -8.88
CA SER A 183 -4.93 19.47 -8.43
C SER A 183 -3.45 19.15 -8.66
N ASP A 184 -2.96 18.07 -8.04
CA ASP A 184 -1.59 17.58 -8.26
C ASP A 184 -1.38 17.11 -9.70
N THR A 185 -2.46 16.77 -10.41
CA THR A 185 -2.39 16.37 -11.83
C THR A 185 -2.05 17.53 -12.77
N ASP A 186 -2.18 18.78 -12.31
CA ASP A 186 -1.86 19.97 -13.10
C ASP A 186 -0.36 20.32 -13.07
N LEU A 187 0.40 19.73 -12.11
CA LEU A 187 1.84 19.92 -12.01
C LEU A 187 2.55 19.38 -13.25
N THR A 188 3.45 20.19 -13.81
CA THR A 188 4.28 19.77 -14.94
C THR A 188 5.46 18.90 -14.49
N GLU A 189 6.18 18.31 -15.44
CA GLU A 189 7.43 17.59 -15.17
C GLU A 189 8.45 18.50 -14.47
N GLU A 190 8.64 19.71 -14.99
CA GLU A 190 9.60 20.68 -14.46
C GLU A 190 9.25 21.09 -13.03
N ASP A 191 7.95 21.26 -12.73
CA ASP A 191 7.48 21.56 -11.38
C ASP A 191 7.83 20.45 -10.40
N LEU A 192 7.60 19.20 -10.81
CA LEU A 192 7.85 18.03 -9.99
C LEU A 192 9.35 17.79 -9.75
N ILE A 193 10.19 18.03 -10.78
CA ILE A 193 11.65 17.98 -10.64
C ILE A 193 12.10 19.00 -9.59
N GLN A 194 11.67 20.26 -9.75
CA GLN A 194 12.04 21.32 -8.81
C GLN A 194 11.54 21.05 -7.40
N LEU A 195 10.28 20.61 -7.25
CA LEU A 195 9.74 20.23 -5.94
C LEU A 195 10.55 19.11 -5.27
N CYS A 196 10.98 18.08 -6.03
CA CYS A 196 11.80 17.02 -5.45
C CYS A 196 13.13 17.55 -4.90
N GLU A 197 13.80 18.47 -5.63
CA GLU A 197 15.04 19.09 -5.13
C GLU A 197 14.78 19.97 -3.93
N ASP A 198 13.77 20.83 -3.96
CA ASP A 198 13.41 21.72 -2.84
C ASP A 198 13.01 20.93 -1.60
N PHE A 199 12.31 19.81 -1.76
CA PHE A 199 11.94 18.90 -0.67
C PHE A 199 13.18 18.28 -0.02
N LYS A 200 14.13 17.78 -0.80
CA LYS A 200 15.39 17.22 -0.26
C LYS A 200 16.17 18.27 0.53
N VAL A 201 16.23 19.50 0.04
CA VAL A 201 16.85 20.63 0.77
C VAL A 201 16.12 20.86 2.09
N ARG A 202 14.79 20.97 2.06
CA ARG A 202 13.98 21.18 3.29
C ARG A 202 14.13 20.04 4.29
N VAL A 203 14.13 18.79 3.83
CA VAL A 203 14.36 17.61 4.68
C VAL A 203 15.70 17.72 5.41
N LYS A 204 16.77 18.07 4.70
CA LYS A 204 18.10 18.26 5.29
C LYS A 204 18.12 19.38 6.30
N GLU A 205 17.48 20.51 6.00
CA GLU A 205 17.40 21.68 6.92
C GLU A 205 16.66 21.35 8.22
N VAL A 206 15.55 20.63 8.14
CA VAL A 206 14.66 20.35 9.27
C VAL A 206 15.13 19.15 10.08
N LEU A 207 15.54 18.07 9.42
CA LEU A 207 15.89 16.80 10.09
C LEU A 207 17.39 16.61 10.28
N GLY A 208 18.24 17.50 9.71
CA GLY A 208 19.70 17.44 9.85
C GLY A 208 20.35 16.27 9.06
N GLN A 209 19.58 15.54 8.26
CA GLN A 209 20.03 14.40 7.47
C GLN A 209 19.59 14.54 6.03
N GLU A 210 20.42 14.06 5.11
CA GLU A 210 20.04 14.00 3.69
C GLU A 210 19.01 12.90 3.43
N PHE A 211 18.10 13.13 2.50
CA PHE A 211 17.22 12.09 2.00
C PHE A 211 18.07 10.98 1.36
N PRO A 212 17.86 9.68 1.71
CA PRO A 212 18.71 8.60 1.24
C PRO A 212 18.54 8.37 -0.28
N ASP A 213 19.61 8.56 -1.03
CA ASP A 213 19.67 8.32 -2.47
C ASP A 213 20.23 6.93 -2.82
N ASP A 214 19.86 5.93 -2.03
CA ASP A 214 20.26 4.53 -2.19
C ASP A 214 19.06 3.61 -1.92
N ALA A 215 18.75 2.76 -2.91
CA ALA A 215 17.60 1.88 -2.84
C ALA A 215 17.68 0.90 -1.65
N LYS A 216 18.85 0.34 -1.36
CA LYS A 216 19.04 -0.60 -0.24
C LYS A 216 18.81 0.10 1.11
N ALA A 217 19.37 1.30 1.28
CA ALA A 217 19.16 2.10 2.48
C ALA A 217 17.67 2.45 2.68
N GLN A 218 16.97 2.80 1.59
CA GLN A 218 15.53 3.08 1.62
C GLN A 218 14.72 1.85 2.07
N LEU A 219 15.04 0.65 1.57
CA LEU A 219 14.33 -0.58 1.95
C LEU A 219 14.49 -0.89 3.44
N TRP A 220 15.72 -0.87 3.95
CA TRP A 220 15.98 -1.14 5.36
C TRP A 220 15.39 -0.08 6.29
N GLY A 221 15.48 1.19 5.90
CA GLY A 221 14.79 2.26 6.63
C GLY A 221 13.28 2.05 6.69
N GLY A 222 12.65 1.65 5.57
CA GLY A 222 11.22 1.35 5.51
C GLY A 222 10.82 0.15 6.38
N ILE A 223 11.60 -0.94 6.36
CA ILE A 223 11.36 -2.12 7.23
C ILE A 223 11.44 -1.72 8.70
N GLY A 224 12.52 -0.98 9.09
CA GLY A 224 12.69 -0.52 10.46
C GLY A 224 11.61 0.41 10.95
N ALA A 225 11.18 1.34 10.09
CA ALA A 225 10.10 2.27 10.43
C ALA A 225 8.76 1.56 10.65
N VAL A 226 8.46 0.51 9.86
CA VAL A 226 7.27 -0.30 10.09
C VAL A 226 7.36 -1.05 11.42
N PHE A 227 8.50 -1.68 11.76
CA PHE A 227 8.68 -2.29 13.07
C PHE A 227 8.52 -1.28 14.21
N LYS A 228 9.19 -0.11 14.12
CA LYS A 228 9.10 0.95 15.12
C LYS A 228 7.69 1.51 15.27
N SER A 229 6.88 1.51 14.22
CA SER A 229 5.50 2.00 14.26
C SER A 229 4.59 1.19 15.21
N TRP A 230 4.94 -0.06 15.53
CA TRP A 230 4.25 -0.86 16.55
C TRP A 230 4.25 -0.17 17.91
N ASN A 231 5.35 0.46 18.29
CA ASN A 231 5.51 1.21 19.53
C ASN A 231 5.33 2.73 19.34
N GLY A 232 4.75 3.16 18.23
CA GLY A 232 4.31 4.53 18.04
C GLY A 232 3.17 4.90 19.00
N ARG A 233 3.08 6.17 19.42
CA ARG A 233 2.09 6.64 20.42
C ARG A 233 0.65 6.25 20.06
N ARG A 234 0.24 6.43 18.79
CA ARG A 234 -1.09 6.08 18.31
C ARG A 234 -1.37 4.58 18.42
N ALA A 235 -0.39 3.76 18.03
CA ALA A 235 -0.52 2.31 18.09
C ALA A 235 -0.60 1.81 19.54
N ILE A 236 0.20 2.35 20.46
CA ILE A 236 0.13 2.01 21.89
C ILE A 236 -1.22 2.40 22.47
N ALA A 237 -1.71 3.62 22.20
CA ALA A 237 -3.02 4.07 22.71
C ALA A 237 -4.16 3.19 22.19
N TYR A 238 -4.14 2.85 20.90
CA TYR A 238 -5.13 1.97 20.28
C TYR A 238 -5.10 0.55 20.89
N ARG A 239 -3.91 -0.05 21.05
CA ARG A 239 -3.79 -1.38 21.67
C ARG A 239 -4.33 -1.42 23.09
N ARG A 240 -4.11 -0.37 23.88
CA ARG A 240 -4.67 -0.27 25.25
C ARG A 240 -6.21 -0.23 25.25
N ILE A 241 -6.81 0.48 24.30
CA ILE A 241 -8.27 0.58 24.18
C ILE A 241 -8.86 -0.76 23.73
N GLU A 242 -8.22 -1.42 22.75
CA GLU A 242 -8.72 -2.65 22.15
C GLU A 242 -8.22 -3.93 22.87
N ASN A 243 -7.49 -3.79 23.98
CA ASN A 243 -6.90 -4.89 24.74
C ASN A 243 -6.02 -5.82 23.88
N ILE A 244 -5.23 -5.24 22.96
CA ILE A 244 -4.27 -5.97 22.13
C ILE A 244 -2.94 -6.08 22.88
N PRO A 245 -2.37 -7.30 23.06
CA PRO A 245 -1.10 -7.49 23.75
C PRO A 245 0.06 -6.78 23.06
N ASP A 246 0.94 -6.17 23.87
CA ASP A 246 2.10 -5.41 23.36
C ASP A 246 3.18 -6.31 22.73
N ASP A 247 3.27 -7.56 23.14
CA ASP A 247 4.22 -8.57 22.69
C ASP A 247 3.88 -9.21 21.34
N TRP A 248 2.74 -8.88 20.75
CA TRP A 248 2.36 -9.45 19.46
C TRP A 248 3.22 -8.99 18.28
N GLY A 249 3.76 -7.79 18.32
CA GLY A 249 4.52 -7.21 17.22
C GLY A 249 3.70 -6.97 15.96
N THR A 250 4.38 -6.53 14.92
CA THR A 250 3.81 -6.37 13.57
C THR A 250 4.65 -7.08 12.53
N ALA A 251 4.02 -7.68 11.53
CA ALA A 251 4.71 -8.11 10.33
C ALA A 251 5.00 -6.90 9.42
N VAL A 252 6.00 -7.04 8.54
CA VAL A 252 6.27 -6.13 7.44
C VAL A 252 6.01 -6.84 6.12
N ASN A 253 5.09 -6.31 5.31
CA ASN A 253 4.86 -6.79 3.96
C ASN A 253 5.63 -5.91 2.99
N VAL A 254 6.65 -6.48 2.36
CA VAL A 254 7.39 -5.87 1.25
C VAL A 254 6.80 -6.40 -0.05
N GLN A 255 6.19 -5.52 -0.84
CA GLN A 255 5.44 -5.93 -2.04
C GLN A 255 5.81 -5.07 -3.23
N ALA A 256 5.96 -5.70 -4.40
CA ALA A 256 6.17 -5.00 -5.67
C ALA A 256 5.10 -3.94 -5.89
N MET A 257 5.51 -2.74 -6.28
CA MET A 257 4.60 -1.67 -6.66
C MET A 257 3.96 -1.96 -8.02
N VAL A 258 2.68 -1.70 -8.10
CA VAL A 258 1.90 -1.58 -9.33
C VAL A 258 1.17 -0.23 -9.30
N PHE A 259 0.97 0.37 -10.47
CA PHE A 259 0.61 1.78 -10.56
C PHE A 259 -0.71 2.00 -11.29
N GLY A 260 -1.70 2.53 -10.57
CA GLY A 260 -2.98 2.95 -11.13
C GLY A 260 -2.94 4.33 -11.80
N ASN A 261 -1.79 5.02 -11.79
CA ASN A 261 -1.60 6.37 -12.33
C ASN A 261 -0.61 6.44 -13.49
N MET A 262 -0.50 5.36 -14.29
CA MET A 262 0.35 5.33 -15.49
C MET A 262 -0.35 5.83 -16.76
N GLY A 263 -1.59 6.30 -16.66
CA GLY A 263 -2.33 6.81 -17.83
C GLY A 263 -3.77 6.30 -17.89
N SER A 264 -4.41 6.44 -19.05
CA SER A 264 -5.82 6.17 -19.25
C SER A 264 -6.23 4.70 -19.12
N ASN A 265 -5.29 3.76 -19.21
CA ASN A 265 -5.53 2.32 -19.06
C ASN A 265 -5.17 1.83 -17.64
N SER A 266 -4.93 2.76 -16.72
CA SER A 266 -4.55 2.45 -15.35
C SER A 266 -5.54 3.08 -14.38
N ALA A 267 -5.81 2.38 -13.29
CA ALA A 267 -6.79 2.79 -12.29
C ALA A 267 -6.50 2.13 -10.93
N THR A 268 -7.14 2.63 -9.90
CA THR A 268 -7.16 1.98 -8.59
C THR A 268 -8.55 2.03 -7.99
N GLY A 269 -8.87 1.14 -7.08
CA GLY A 269 -10.18 1.12 -6.45
C GLY A 269 -10.25 0.29 -5.18
N VAL A 270 -11.39 0.42 -4.54
CA VAL A 270 -11.80 -0.34 -3.37
C VAL A 270 -13.16 -0.97 -3.63
N ALA A 271 -13.33 -2.20 -3.18
CA ALA A 271 -14.55 -2.95 -3.44
C ALA A 271 -14.96 -3.78 -2.23
N PHE A 272 -16.26 -4.05 -2.13
CA PHE A 272 -16.85 -4.91 -1.13
C PHE A 272 -17.68 -5.97 -1.84
N SER A 273 -17.52 -7.22 -1.49
CA SER A 273 -18.28 -8.31 -2.10
C SER A 273 -19.80 -8.18 -1.87
N ARG A 274 -20.19 -7.49 -0.78
CA ARG A 274 -21.58 -7.11 -0.48
C ARG A 274 -21.65 -5.66 -0.03
N ASN A 275 -22.82 -5.02 -0.10
CA ASN A 275 -23.00 -3.66 0.37
C ASN A 275 -22.75 -3.58 1.91
N PRO A 276 -21.72 -2.86 2.39
CA PRO A 276 -21.36 -2.81 3.81
C PRO A 276 -22.39 -2.08 4.69
N ALA A 277 -23.25 -1.27 4.09
CA ALA A 277 -24.28 -0.53 4.80
C ALA A 277 -25.59 -1.31 4.97
N THR A 278 -26.00 -2.06 3.93
CA THR A 278 -27.31 -2.75 3.89
C THR A 278 -27.22 -4.26 4.00
N GLY A 279 -26.10 -4.87 3.63
CA GLY A 279 -25.92 -6.31 3.56
C GLY A 279 -26.38 -6.95 2.24
N GLU A 280 -26.95 -6.16 1.31
CA GLU A 280 -27.35 -6.72 0.01
C GLU A 280 -26.19 -7.42 -0.70
N ASN A 281 -26.47 -8.60 -1.25
CA ASN A 281 -25.53 -9.34 -2.09
C ASN A 281 -25.41 -8.64 -3.47
N LYS A 282 -24.69 -7.51 -3.44
CA LYS A 282 -24.36 -6.70 -4.61
C LYS A 282 -22.91 -6.28 -4.50
N PHE A 283 -22.15 -6.57 -5.53
CA PHE A 283 -20.78 -6.10 -5.64
C PHE A 283 -20.74 -4.56 -5.62
N TYR A 284 -20.16 -4.00 -4.57
CA TYR A 284 -20.20 -2.56 -4.26
C TYR A 284 -18.79 -2.00 -4.19
N GLY A 285 -18.58 -0.79 -4.67
CA GLY A 285 -17.29 -0.13 -4.54
C GLY A 285 -17.09 1.03 -5.49
N GLU A 286 -15.87 1.55 -5.47
CA GLU A 286 -15.49 2.78 -6.15
C GLU A 286 -14.11 2.62 -6.80
N TRP A 287 -13.90 3.32 -7.91
CA TRP A 287 -12.63 3.33 -8.63
C TRP A 287 -12.31 4.72 -9.18
N LEU A 288 -11.01 4.97 -9.38
CA LEU A 288 -10.50 6.19 -9.99
C LEU A 288 -9.52 5.83 -11.11
N ILE A 289 -9.76 6.38 -12.29
CA ILE A 289 -8.84 6.30 -13.42
C ILE A 289 -7.63 7.20 -13.17
N ASN A 290 -6.47 6.75 -13.58
CA ASN A 290 -5.21 7.47 -13.47
C ASN A 290 -4.97 8.03 -12.06
N ALA A 291 -5.01 7.15 -11.05
CA ALA A 291 -4.92 7.48 -9.63
C ALA A 291 -4.14 6.43 -8.85
N GLN A 292 -3.57 6.84 -7.72
CA GLN A 292 -3.02 5.93 -6.70
C GLN A 292 -4.05 5.66 -5.59
N GLY A 293 -3.84 4.61 -4.80
CA GLY A 293 -4.75 4.23 -3.70
C GLY A 293 -4.98 5.35 -2.68
N GLU A 294 -3.96 6.18 -2.44
CA GLU A 294 -4.06 7.36 -1.57
C GLU A 294 -5.11 8.36 -2.07
N ASP A 295 -5.23 8.54 -3.38
CA ASP A 295 -6.16 9.50 -3.99
C ASP A 295 -7.64 9.08 -3.79
N VAL A 296 -7.90 7.76 -3.73
CA VAL A 296 -9.25 7.20 -3.41
C VAL A 296 -9.60 7.45 -1.95
N VAL A 297 -8.66 7.15 -1.05
CA VAL A 297 -8.89 7.24 0.41
C VAL A 297 -8.97 8.69 0.88
N ALA A 298 -8.19 9.59 0.27
CA ALA A 298 -8.17 11.01 0.64
C ALA A 298 -9.41 11.79 0.20
N GLY A 299 -10.26 11.22 -0.69
CA GLY A 299 -11.48 11.87 -1.17
C GLY A 299 -11.22 13.14 -1.99
N ILE A 300 -10.03 13.28 -2.57
CA ILE A 300 -9.62 14.47 -3.35
C ILE A 300 -10.38 14.56 -4.67
N ARG A 301 -10.76 13.42 -5.23
CA ARG A 301 -11.50 13.28 -6.48
C ARG A 301 -12.79 12.52 -6.23
N THR A 302 -13.85 12.86 -6.96
CA THR A 302 -15.11 12.08 -6.91
C THR A 302 -14.88 10.72 -7.57
N PRO A 303 -15.02 9.61 -6.84
CA PRO A 303 -14.80 8.29 -7.42
C PRO A 303 -15.97 7.85 -8.30
N ASN A 304 -15.67 6.97 -9.24
CA ASN A 304 -16.65 6.35 -10.11
C ASN A 304 -17.22 5.07 -9.47
N PRO A 305 -18.48 4.70 -9.76
CA PRO A 305 -19.06 3.45 -9.30
C PRO A 305 -18.44 2.23 -10.02
N LEU A 306 -18.38 1.07 -9.37
CA LEU A 306 -17.87 -0.15 -10.01
C LEU A 306 -18.77 -0.66 -11.13
N ASN A 307 -20.08 -0.62 -10.93
CA ASN A 307 -21.06 -1.20 -11.87
C ASN A 307 -22.31 -0.34 -12.01
N GLU A 308 -23.12 -0.69 -13.00
CA GLU A 308 -24.36 0.02 -13.28
C GLU A 308 -25.44 -0.19 -12.18
N ALA A 309 -25.42 -1.37 -11.53
CA ALA A 309 -26.41 -1.74 -10.51
C ALA A 309 -26.29 -0.95 -9.21
N THR A 310 -25.13 -0.36 -8.93
CA THR A 310 -24.88 0.46 -7.72
C THR A 310 -24.87 1.96 -7.98
N LYS A 311 -25.17 2.39 -9.20
CA LYS A 311 -25.36 3.80 -9.53
C LYS A 311 -26.54 4.41 -8.79
N ASN A 312 -26.43 5.67 -8.43
CA ASN A 312 -27.46 6.48 -7.77
C ASN A 312 -27.54 7.86 -8.41
N GLU A 313 -28.44 8.71 -7.92
CA GLU A 313 -28.68 10.06 -8.48
C GLU A 313 -27.42 10.94 -8.50
N HIS A 314 -26.47 10.72 -7.60
CA HIS A 314 -25.24 11.54 -7.49
C HIS A 314 -24.13 11.10 -8.44
N ASN A 315 -24.09 9.81 -8.83
CA ASN A 315 -23.00 9.26 -9.63
C ASN A 315 -23.47 8.64 -10.98
N LYS A 316 -24.78 8.71 -11.31
CA LYS A 316 -25.33 8.11 -12.55
C LYS A 316 -24.70 8.63 -13.84
N HIS A 317 -24.11 9.84 -13.81
CA HIS A 317 -23.43 10.46 -14.94
C HIS A 317 -21.97 10.01 -15.10
N LEU A 318 -21.42 9.30 -14.12
CA LEU A 318 -20.05 8.81 -14.15
C LEU A 318 -19.99 7.42 -14.82
N ALA A 319 -18.88 7.13 -15.51
CA ALA A 319 -18.67 5.83 -16.12
C ALA A 319 -18.38 4.78 -15.03
N SER A 320 -19.09 3.65 -15.06
CA SER A 320 -18.73 2.51 -14.19
C SER A 320 -17.49 1.78 -14.71
N LEU A 321 -16.81 1.02 -13.84
CA LEU A 321 -15.73 0.13 -14.27
C LEU A 321 -16.26 -0.92 -15.25
N GLU A 322 -17.48 -1.43 -14.99
CA GLU A 322 -18.20 -2.38 -15.85
C GLU A 322 -18.30 -1.88 -17.31
N THR A 323 -18.56 -0.58 -17.53
CA THR A 323 -18.64 0.00 -18.87
C THR A 323 -17.33 0.48 -19.43
N ALA A 324 -16.42 0.97 -18.56
CA ALA A 324 -15.14 1.52 -18.99
C ALA A 324 -14.07 0.47 -19.28
N MET A 325 -14.04 -0.63 -18.51
CA MET A 325 -13.09 -1.73 -18.63
C MET A 325 -13.79 -3.09 -18.39
N PRO A 326 -14.67 -3.54 -19.29
CA PRO A 326 -15.57 -4.68 -19.06
C PRO A 326 -14.84 -5.98 -18.75
N GLU A 327 -13.73 -6.27 -19.43
CA GLU A 327 -12.97 -7.52 -19.18
C GLU A 327 -12.32 -7.51 -17.78
N VAL A 328 -11.79 -6.37 -17.36
CA VAL A 328 -11.20 -6.19 -16.02
C VAL A 328 -12.27 -6.28 -14.94
N TYR A 329 -13.43 -5.67 -15.18
CA TYR A 329 -14.56 -5.76 -14.25
C TYR A 329 -15.03 -7.20 -14.08
N LYS A 330 -15.14 -7.96 -15.18
CA LYS A 330 -15.52 -9.37 -15.14
C LYS A 330 -14.52 -10.19 -14.32
N GLU A 331 -13.21 -10.00 -14.54
CA GLU A 331 -12.16 -10.67 -13.76
C GLU A 331 -12.26 -10.30 -12.26
N LEU A 332 -12.48 -9.03 -11.95
CA LEU A 332 -12.64 -8.56 -10.58
C LEU A 332 -13.89 -9.15 -9.90
N ASP A 333 -15.00 -9.26 -10.62
CA ASP A 333 -16.25 -9.87 -10.15
C ASP A 333 -16.08 -11.37 -9.87
N GLU A 334 -15.38 -12.09 -10.74
CA GLU A 334 -15.04 -13.51 -10.51
C GLU A 334 -14.15 -13.68 -9.27
N ILE A 335 -13.17 -12.80 -9.09
CA ILE A 335 -12.27 -12.82 -7.92
C ILE A 335 -13.04 -12.51 -6.61
N GLN A 336 -13.90 -11.52 -6.58
CA GLN A 336 -14.63 -11.18 -5.37
C GLN A 336 -15.57 -12.30 -4.94
N ASN A 337 -16.25 -12.96 -5.91
CA ASN A 337 -17.09 -14.13 -5.64
C ASN A 337 -16.26 -15.29 -5.07
N ASN A 338 -15.09 -15.57 -5.64
CA ASN A 338 -14.18 -16.60 -5.14
C ASN A 338 -13.69 -16.30 -3.72
N LEU A 339 -13.31 -15.06 -3.44
CA LEU A 339 -12.86 -14.65 -2.11
C LEU A 339 -13.96 -14.74 -1.06
N GLU A 340 -15.18 -14.25 -1.35
CA GLU A 340 -16.30 -14.33 -0.42
C GLU A 340 -16.65 -15.78 -0.09
N HIS A 341 -16.72 -16.64 -1.12
CA HIS A 341 -17.00 -18.05 -0.94
C HIS A 341 -15.90 -18.77 -0.14
N HIS A 342 -14.63 -18.49 -0.44
CA HIS A 342 -13.48 -19.09 0.24
C HIS A 342 -13.38 -18.69 1.72
N PHE A 343 -13.55 -17.40 2.02
CA PHE A 343 -13.48 -16.90 3.40
C PHE A 343 -14.81 -17.01 4.16
N THR A 344 -15.90 -17.38 3.48
CA THR A 344 -17.26 -17.47 4.03
C THR A 344 -17.69 -16.21 4.78
N ASP A 345 -17.24 -15.05 4.28
CA ASP A 345 -17.58 -13.75 4.84
C ASP A 345 -17.35 -12.63 3.80
N MET A 346 -18.06 -11.50 3.98
CA MET A 346 -17.91 -10.32 3.14
C MET A 346 -16.46 -9.82 3.13
N GLN A 347 -15.93 -9.58 1.93
CA GLN A 347 -14.58 -9.12 1.72
C GLN A 347 -14.53 -7.62 1.36
N ASP A 348 -13.58 -6.92 1.98
CA ASP A 348 -13.12 -5.58 1.65
C ASP A 348 -11.81 -5.75 0.85
N ILE A 349 -11.79 -5.23 -0.36
CA ILE A 349 -10.82 -5.53 -1.40
C ILE A 349 -10.17 -4.24 -1.89
N GLU A 350 -8.85 -4.21 -1.95
CA GLU A 350 -8.08 -3.15 -2.62
C GLU A 350 -7.48 -3.71 -3.90
N PHE A 351 -7.67 -3.00 -5.01
CA PHE A 351 -7.14 -3.42 -6.31
C PHE A 351 -6.53 -2.26 -7.09
N THR A 352 -5.66 -2.59 -8.02
CA THR A 352 -5.05 -1.66 -8.98
C THR A 352 -5.08 -2.28 -10.37
N ILE A 353 -5.37 -1.46 -11.36
CA ILE A 353 -5.27 -1.80 -12.78
C ILE A 353 -4.07 -1.05 -13.32
N GLN A 354 -3.05 -1.76 -13.74
CA GLN A 354 -1.88 -1.19 -14.37
C GLN A 354 -1.85 -1.60 -15.84
N ASP A 355 -1.99 -0.63 -16.73
CA ASP A 355 -1.97 -0.83 -18.19
C ASP A 355 -2.91 -1.97 -18.64
N GLY A 356 -4.15 -1.91 -18.15
CA GLY A 356 -5.20 -2.89 -18.44
C GLY A 356 -5.11 -4.23 -17.69
N LYS A 357 -4.08 -4.44 -16.88
CA LYS A 357 -3.91 -5.66 -16.08
C LYS A 357 -4.37 -5.45 -14.64
N LEU A 358 -5.27 -6.33 -14.16
CA LEU A 358 -5.75 -6.31 -12.77
C LEU A 358 -4.72 -6.88 -11.80
N TRP A 359 -4.60 -6.25 -10.65
CA TRP A 359 -3.80 -6.68 -9.51
C TRP A 359 -4.56 -6.51 -8.20
N MET A 360 -4.56 -7.54 -7.37
CA MET A 360 -5.15 -7.49 -6.04
C MET A 360 -4.08 -7.13 -5.01
N LEU A 361 -4.31 -6.06 -4.25
CA LEU A 361 -3.33 -5.54 -3.29
C LEU A 361 -3.60 -5.98 -1.87
N GLN A 362 -4.85 -6.22 -1.53
CA GLN A 362 -5.29 -6.62 -0.19
C GLN A 362 -6.71 -7.16 -0.25
N CYS A 363 -6.99 -8.16 0.58
CA CYS A 363 -8.35 -8.51 0.99
C CYS A 363 -8.43 -8.64 2.51
N ARG A 364 -9.58 -8.34 3.07
CA ARG A 364 -9.86 -8.52 4.50
C ARG A 364 -11.36 -8.65 4.72
N VAL A 365 -11.75 -9.18 5.87
CA VAL A 365 -13.13 -9.16 6.30
C VAL A 365 -13.63 -7.71 6.37
N GLY A 366 -14.70 -7.41 5.65
CA GLY A 366 -15.23 -6.06 5.53
C GLY A 366 -15.88 -5.58 6.82
N LYS A 367 -15.58 -4.33 7.21
CA LYS A 367 -16.33 -3.63 8.25
C LYS A 367 -17.74 -3.32 7.73
N ARG A 368 -18.75 -3.51 8.57
CA ARG A 368 -20.15 -3.39 8.19
C ARG A 368 -21.01 -2.86 9.34
N THR A 369 -22.18 -2.34 9.03
CA THR A 369 -23.19 -1.97 10.03
C THR A 369 -23.79 -3.20 10.71
N GLY A 370 -24.42 -3.03 11.88
CA GLY A 370 -25.12 -4.12 12.55
C GLY A 370 -26.27 -4.71 11.72
N LEU A 371 -27.01 -3.84 10.98
CA LEU A 371 -28.05 -4.29 10.06
C LEU A 371 -27.48 -5.14 8.92
N ALA A 372 -26.40 -4.67 8.30
CA ALA A 372 -25.74 -5.42 7.24
C ALA A 372 -25.21 -6.78 7.73
N ALA A 373 -24.62 -6.81 8.94
CA ALA A 373 -24.15 -8.07 9.54
C ALA A 373 -25.27 -9.09 9.73
N LEU A 374 -26.45 -8.64 10.17
CA LEU A 374 -27.60 -9.52 10.33
C LEU A 374 -28.12 -10.05 8.98
N ASN A 375 -28.28 -9.17 8.00
CA ASN A 375 -28.74 -9.55 6.66
C ASN A 375 -27.76 -10.54 6.00
N MET A 376 -26.45 -10.25 6.03
CA MET A 376 -25.42 -11.14 5.50
C MET A 376 -25.43 -12.52 6.17
N ALA A 377 -25.56 -12.56 7.51
CA ALA A 377 -25.60 -13.83 8.25
C ALA A 377 -26.83 -14.68 7.85
N MET A 378 -27.97 -14.04 7.61
CA MET A 378 -29.18 -14.73 7.16
C MET A 378 -29.04 -15.24 5.73
N ASP A 379 -28.48 -14.44 4.83
CA ASP A 379 -28.27 -14.85 3.42
C ASP A 379 -27.28 -16.01 3.33
N MET A 380 -26.11 -15.91 3.98
CA MET A 380 -25.06 -16.93 3.98
C MET A 380 -25.45 -18.23 4.68
N LEU A 381 -26.50 -18.21 5.52
CA LEU A 381 -27.06 -19.44 6.11
C LEU A 381 -27.88 -20.23 5.07
N HIS A 382 -28.39 -19.56 4.04
CA HIS A 382 -29.24 -20.14 3.00
C HIS A 382 -28.48 -20.46 1.70
N GLU A 383 -27.27 -19.96 1.54
CA GLU A 383 -26.33 -20.29 0.45
C GLU A 383 -25.56 -21.58 0.76
#